data_fd2dd7c9a5672c02f9d4644bc9330326
#
_entry.id   fd2dd7c9a5672c02f9d4644bc9330326
#
_cell.length_a   1.000
_cell.length_b   1.000
_cell.length_c   1.000
_cell.angle_alpha   90.00
_cell.angle_beta   90.00
_cell.angle_gamma   90.00
#
_symmetry.space_group_name_H-M   'P 1'
#
loop_
_entity.id
_entity.type
_entity.pdbx_description
1 polymer ?
#
loop_
_entity_poly.entity_id
_entity_poly.type
_entity_poly.pdbx_seq_one_letter_code
_entity_poly.pdbx_strand_id
1 'polypeptide(L)'
;MIQFREEDHTYWDGEKQLPSVTQILDILSYQEFGNIDKATLEYASRRGTDIHEATEALDLGFPADVDGETEPYVRAYMDFTRDYKPSWQGIEDIVYCEDYAGTCDRHGHIGDMEVVLDIKTIGSPNRLTYVKVCIQTYLYSMCLGYANPKLFALFLRKDGTYRLFDCLKWWHDNMNTPLWAAAPELVKTYYFIQSLKKGDK
;
A
#
# COMPACT_ATOMS: atom_id res chain seq x y z
N MET A 1 -11.81 -4.40 -19.14
CA MET A 1 -11.24 -3.10 -18.66
C MET A 1 -11.65 -2.95 -17.22
N ILE A 2 -10.68 -2.80 -16.34
CA ILE A 2 -10.98 -2.67 -14.91
C ILE A 2 -11.78 -1.41 -14.62
N GLN A 3 -12.78 -1.51 -13.74
CA GLN A 3 -13.58 -0.40 -13.22
C GLN A 3 -13.38 -0.34 -11.71
N PHE A 4 -13.00 0.82 -11.21
CA PHE A 4 -12.99 1.12 -9.78
C PHE A 4 -14.26 1.88 -9.42
N ARG A 5 -14.94 1.43 -8.36
CA ARG A 5 -16.12 2.09 -7.80
C ARG A 5 -15.73 2.74 -6.47
N GLU A 6 -15.71 4.05 -6.45
CA GLU A 6 -15.34 4.83 -5.26
C GLU A 6 -16.33 4.63 -4.10
N GLU A 7 -17.63 4.48 -4.41
CA GLU A 7 -18.72 4.39 -3.42
C GLU A 7 -18.53 3.24 -2.41
N ASP A 8 -18.00 2.09 -2.87
CA ASP A 8 -17.80 0.89 -2.05
C ASP A 8 -16.35 0.37 -2.10
N HIS A 9 -15.46 1.13 -2.73
CA HIS A 9 -14.04 0.83 -2.90
C HIS A 9 -13.80 -0.56 -3.50
N THR A 10 -14.51 -0.88 -4.61
CA THR A 10 -14.45 -2.18 -5.28
C THR A 10 -13.87 -2.10 -6.68
N TYR A 11 -13.23 -3.20 -7.09
CA TYR A 11 -12.61 -3.34 -8.41
C TYR A 11 -13.36 -4.40 -9.21
N TRP A 12 -13.67 -4.11 -10.50
CA TRP A 12 -14.47 -4.97 -11.37
C TRP A 12 -13.79 -5.16 -12.73
N ASP A 13 -13.61 -6.41 -13.14
CA ASP A 13 -13.25 -6.76 -14.52
C ASP A 13 -14.46 -7.36 -15.22
N GLY A 14 -15.15 -6.53 -15.99
CA GLY A 14 -16.47 -6.88 -16.53
C GLY A 14 -17.49 -7.14 -15.39
N GLU A 15 -18.00 -8.36 -15.30
CA GLU A 15 -18.92 -8.81 -14.25
C GLU A 15 -18.22 -9.42 -13.03
N LYS A 16 -16.91 -9.64 -13.11
CA LYS A 16 -16.12 -10.25 -12.03
C LYS A 16 -15.62 -9.18 -11.07
N GLN A 17 -16.05 -9.25 -9.81
CA GLN A 17 -15.44 -8.46 -8.75
C GLN A 17 -14.11 -9.09 -8.35
N LEU A 18 -13.04 -8.28 -8.33
CA LEU A 18 -11.73 -8.66 -7.86
C LEU A 18 -11.54 -8.21 -6.40
N PRO A 19 -10.93 -9.04 -5.54
CA PRO A 19 -10.54 -8.58 -4.21
C PRO A 19 -9.46 -7.52 -4.33
N SER A 20 -9.48 -6.56 -3.41
CA SER A 20 -8.35 -5.62 -3.27
C SER A 20 -7.17 -6.31 -2.57
N VAL A 21 -5.95 -5.83 -2.84
CA VAL A 21 -4.76 -6.26 -2.11
C VAL A 21 -4.95 -6.06 -0.60
N THR A 22 -5.60 -4.98 -0.17
CA THR A 22 -5.92 -4.72 1.25
C THR A 22 -6.82 -5.80 1.83
N GLN A 23 -7.88 -6.22 1.11
CA GLN A 23 -8.76 -7.32 1.55
C GLN A 23 -8.01 -8.66 1.69
N ILE A 24 -7.04 -8.91 0.81
CA ILE A 24 -6.17 -10.10 0.92
C ILE A 24 -5.29 -10.02 2.17
N LEU A 25 -4.72 -8.86 2.44
CA LEU A 25 -3.87 -8.61 3.62
C LEU A 25 -4.63 -8.65 4.95
N ASP A 26 -5.95 -8.42 4.93
CA ASP A 26 -6.80 -8.45 6.13
C ASP A 26 -6.85 -9.83 6.79
N ILE A 27 -6.57 -10.91 6.04
CA ILE A 27 -6.41 -12.25 6.61
C ILE A 27 -5.35 -12.27 7.71
N LEU A 28 -4.29 -11.48 7.55
CA LEU A 28 -3.20 -11.37 8.52
C LEU A 28 -3.59 -10.56 9.76
N SER A 29 -4.68 -9.78 9.71
CA SER A 29 -5.08 -8.85 10.76
C SER A 29 -6.09 -9.41 11.76
N TYR A 30 -6.61 -10.62 11.54
CA TYR A 30 -7.76 -11.15 12.28
C TYR A 30 -7.62 -11.11 13.82
N GLN A 31 -6.41 -11.01 14.33
CA GLN A 31 -6.16 -10.97 15.78
C GLN A 31 -5.72 -9.59 16.33
N GLU A 32 -5.37 -8.62 15.47
CA GLU A 32 -4.73 -7.38 15.97
C GLU A 32 -5.71 -6.28 16.39
N PHE A 33 -6.87 -6.20 15.76
CA PHE A 33 -7.77 -5.04 15.95
C PHE A 33 -8.84 -5.21 17.02
N GLY A 34 -8.90 -6.37 17.69
CA GLY A 34 -9.93 -6.65 18.70
C GLY A 34 -9.94 -5.75 19.94
N ASN A 35 -8.88 -4.94 20.15
CA ASN A 35 -8.72 -4.08 21.32
C ASN A 35 -8.53 -2.59 21.00
N ILE A 36 -8.61 -2.18 19.71
CA ILE A 36 -8.45 -0.77 19.34
C ILE A 36 -9.83 -0.16 19.17
N ASP A 37 -10.05 0.99 19.83
CA ASP A 37 -11.26 1.76 19.71
C ASP A 37 -11.55 2.16 18.26
N LYS A 38 -12.80 1.95 17.82
CA LYS A 38 -13.24 2.20 16.45
C LYS A 38 -13.00 3.66 16.02
N ALA A 39 -13.25 4.62 16.90
CA ALA A 39 -13.02 6.03 16.61
C ALA A 39 -11.54 6.34 16.36
N THR A 40 -10.62 5.68 17.07
CA THR A 40 -9.17 5.79 16.84
C THR A 40 -8.77 5.24 15.46
N LEU A 41 -9.36 4.11 15.05
CA LEU A 41 -9.10 3.54 13.72
C LEU A 41 -9.64 4.44 12.60
N GLU A 42 -10.86 4.93 12.74
CA GLU A 42 -11.49 5.84 11.77
C GLU A 42 -10.70 7.16 11.63
N TYR A 43 -10.25 7.71 12.75
CA TYR A 43 -9.41 8.89 12.76
C TYR A 43 -8.07 8.67 12.05
N ALA A 44 -7.39 7.55 12.33
CA ALA A 44 -6.14 7.20 11.67
C ALA A 44 -6.31 6.97 10.16
N SER A 45 -7.43 6.34 9.76
CA SER A 45 -7.77 6.09 8.36
C SER A 45 -8.00 7.40 7.62
N ARG A 46 -8.85 8.31 8.16
CA ARG A 46 -9.11 9.62 7.54
C ARG A 46 -7.83 10.43 7.37
N ARG A 47 -7.03 10.57 8.45
CA ARG A 47 -5.73 11.25 8.33
C ARG A 47 -4.83 10.63 7.26
N GLY A 48 -4.85 9.30 7.13
CA GLY A 48 -4.11 8.61 6.08
C GLY A 48 -4.58 9.07 4.70
N THR A 49 -5.88 9.09 4.45
CA THR A 49 -6.47 9.56 3.20
C THR A 49 -6.08 11.00 2.91
N ASP A 50 -6.26 11.93 3.86
CA ASP A 50 -5.92 13.34 3.70
C ASP A 50 -4.44 13.54 3.31
N ILE A 51 -3.52 12.72 3.88
CA ILE A 51 -2.09 12.78 3.55
C ILE A 51 -1.81 12.19 2.17
N HIS A 52 -2.48 11.11 1.75
CA HIS A 52 -2.34 10.57 0.40
C HIS A 52 -2.81 11.59 -0.64
N GLU A 53 -3.97 12.22 -0.46
CA GLU A 53 -4.49 13.29 -1.34
C GLU A 53 -3.53 14.49 -1.40
N ALA A 54 -2.99 14.93 -0.27
CA ALA A 54 -2.03 16.03 -0.23
C ALA A 54 -0.72 15.70 -0.96
N THR A 55 -0.19 14.49 -0.78
CA THR A 55 1.04 14.07 -1.46
C THR A 55 0.83 13.81 -2.95
N GLU A 56 -0.35 13.32 -3.35
CA GLU A 56 -0.76 13.19 -4.75
C GLU A 56 -0.80 14.57 -5.43
N ALA A 57 -1.46 15.55 -4.80
CA ALA A 57 -1.53 16.91 -5.34
C ALA A 57 -0.12 17.49 -5.59
N LEU A 58 0.82 17.29 -4.66
CA LEU A 58 2.21 17.76 -4.83
C LEU A 58 2.91 17.10 -6.03
N ASP A 59 2.75 15.79 -6.21
CA ASP A 59 3.38 15.07 -7.32
C ASP A 59 2.78 15.45 -8.68
N LEU A 60 1.51 15.83 -8.70
CA LEU A 60 0.82 16.36 -9.88
C LEU A 60 1.11 17.85 -10.13
N GLY A 61 1.88 18.50 -9.25
CA GLY A 61 2.25 19.91 -9.37
C GLY A 61 1.18 20.90 -8.91
N PHE A 62 0.21 20.43 -8.11
CA PHE A 62 -0.83 21.26 -7.50
C PHE A 62 -0.46 21.63 -6.06
N PRO A 63 -1.01 22.74 -5.54
CA PRO A 63 -0.89 23.04 -4.11
C PRO A 63 -1.61 21.97 -3.29
N ALA A 64 -0.92 21.45 -2.26
CA ALA A 64 -1.54 20.53 -1.30
C ALA A 64 -2.41 21.29 -0.32
N ASP A 65 -3.60 20.75 -0.02
CA ASP A 65 -4.40 21.20 1.10
C ASP A 65 -3.84 20.57 2.38
N VAL A 66 -3.33 21.39 3.29
CA VAL A 66 -2.67 20.95 4.51
C VAL A 66 -3.19 21.74 5.69
N ASP A 67 -3.53 21.02 6.75
CA ASP A 67 -3.82 21.58 8.07
C ASP A 67 -2.67 21.35 9.05
N GLY A 68 -2.81 21.85 10.27
CA GLY A 68 -1.77 21.69 11.31
C GLY A 68 -1.51 20.24 11.73
N GLU A 69 -2.41 19.30 11.39
CA GLU A 69 -2.24 17.88 11.69
C GLU A 69 -1.51 17.15 10.57
N THR A 70 -1.80 17.45 9.32
CA THR A 70 -1.23 16.81 8.12
C THR A 70 0.10 17.42 7.72
N GLU A 71 0.34 18.71 8.06
CA GLU A 71 1.56 19.46 7.69
C GLU A 71 2.86 18.73 7.98
N PRO A 72 3.11 18.13 9.16
CA PRO A 72 4.38 17.44 9.41
C PRO A 72 4.63 16.25 8.47
N TYR A 73 3.59 15.52 8.09
CA TYR A 73 3.69 14.38 7.17
C TYR A 73 3.96 14.84 5.74
N VAL A 74 3.27 15.90 5.32
CA VAL A 74 3.48 16.50 3.98
C VAL A 74 4.89 17.07 3.86
N ARG A 75 5.40 17.73 4.90
CA ARG A 75 6.79 18.19 4.96
C ARG A 75 7.77 17.03 4.86
N ALA A 76 7.54 15.93 5.59
CA ALA A 76 8.35 14.71 5.50
C ALA A 76 8.38 14.14 4.07
N TYR A 77 7.23 14.16 3.38
CA TYR A 77 7.14 13.77 1.98
C TYR A 77 7.93 14.69 1.04
N MET A 78 7.84 16.00 1.22
CA MET A 78 8.63 16.96 0.45
C MET A 78 10.13 16.79 0.67
N ASP A 79 10.56 16.47 1.89
CA ASP A 79 11.95 16.15 2.17
C ASP A 79 12.40 14.87 1.47
N PHE A 80 11.57 13.82 1.47
CA PHE A 80 11.82 12.61 0.68
C PHE A 80 11.95 12.90 -0.81
N THR A 81 11.03 13.66 -1.40
CA THR A 81 11.07 13.96 -2.85
C THR A 81 12.29 14.81 -3.22
N ARG A 82 12.70 15.75 -2.35
CA ARG A 82 13.94 16.53 -2.52
C ARG A 82 15.18 15.62 -2.50
N ASP A 83 15.25 14.68 -1.56
CA ASP A 83 16.43 13.86 -1.31
C ASP A 83 16.60 12.75 -2.36
N TYR A 84 15.51 12.14 -2.80
CA TYR A 84 15.51 11.00 -3.74
C TYR A 84 15.15 11.37 -5.18
N LYS A 85 14.52 12.50 -5.42
CA LYS A 85 14.11 13.01 -6.75
C LYS A 85 13.41 11.94 -7.59
N PRO A 86 12.32 11.35 -7.09
CA PRO A 86 11.62 10.32 -7.81
C PRO A 86 11.01 10.85 -9.11
N SER A 87 10.85 9.97 -10.10
CA SER A 87 10.11 10.23 -11.34
C SER A 87 8.98 9.22 -11.42
N TRP A 88 7.77 9.65 -11.07
CA TRP A 88 6.60 8.79 -11.03
C TRP A 88 6.01 8.56 -12.42
N GLN A 89 5.66 7.31 -12.73
CA GLN A 89 4.92 6.88 -13.90
C GLN A 89 3.43 6.71 -13.58
N GLY A 90 3.13 6.33 -12.32
CA GLY A 90 1.79 6.26 -11.78
C GLY A 90 1.74 6.80 -10.35
N ILE A 91 0.66 7.51 -10.05
CA ILE A 91 0.35 8.15 -8.78
C ILE A 91 -1.09 7.75 -8.47
N GLU A 92 -1.34 7.10 -7.31
CA GLU A 92 -2.63 6.48 -6.94
C GLU A 92 -3.20 5.65 -8.10
N ASP A 93 -2.33 4.87 -8.76
CA ASP A 93 -2.68 4.17 -9.99
C ASP A 93 -3.38 2.84 -9.71
N ILE A 94 -4.46 2.57 -10.46
CA ILE A 94 -5.20 1.31 -10.35
C ILE A 94 -4.43 0.22 -11.06
N VAL A 95 -3.90 -0.72 -10.30
CA VAL A 95 -3.17 -1.89 -10.80
C VAL A 95 -3.99 -3.16 -10.58
N TYR A 96 -3.93 -4.07 -11.55
CA TYR A 96 -4.70 -5.32 -11.47
C TYR A 96 -4.06 -6.46 -12.25
N CYS A 97 -4.40 -7.66 -11.85
CA CYS A 97 -4.12 -8.90 -12.56
C CYS A 97 -5.39 -9.78 -12.56
N GLU A 98 -5.29 -11.04 -12.98
CA GLU A 98 -6.44 -11.95 -13.07
C GLU A 98 -7.13 -12.18 -11.71
N ASP A 99 -6.37 -12.15 -10.61
CA ASP A 99 -6.81 -12.59 -9.29
C ASP A 99 -7.07 -11.48 -8.28
N TYR A 100 -6.58 -10.28 -8.51
CA TYR A 100 -6.75 -9.17 -7.57
C TYR A 100 -6.46 -7.81 -8.22
N ALA A 101 -6.85 -6.76 -7.52
CA ALA A 101 -6.58 -5.37 -7.93
C ALA A 101 -6.20 -4.53 -6.71
N GLY A 102 -5.81 -3.29 -6.95
CA GLY A 102 -5.60 -2.30 -5.89
C GLY A 102 -5.15 -0.97 -6.44
N THR A 103 -5.04 0.02 -5.56
CA THR A 103 -4.46 1.32 -5.87
C THR A 103 -3.03 1.34 -5.37
N CYS A 104 -2.09 1.53 -6.29
CA CYS A 104 -0.66 1.65 -5.99
C CYS A 104 -0.33 3.12 -5.75
N ASP A 105 0.14 3.46 -4.54
CA ASP A 105 0.37 4.85 -4.18
C ASP A 105 1.33 5.51 -5.18
N ARG A 106 2.48 4.89 -5.43
CA ARG A 106 3.48 5.40 -6.41
C ARG A 106 4.21 4.25 -7.07
N HIS A 107 4.42 4.38 -8.37
CA HIS A 107 5.39 3.56 -9.09
C HIS A 107 6.11 4.39 -10.17
N GLY A 108 7.32 4.02 -10.49
CA GLY A 108 8.18 4.74 -11.43
C GLY A 108 9.66 4.51 -11.16
N HIS A 109 10.46 5.58 -11.04
CA HIS A 109 11.91 5.47 -10.89
C HIS A 109 12.46 6.34 -9.77
N ILE A 110 13.51 5.84 -9.12
CA ILE A 110 14.44 6.61 -8.28
C ILE A 110 15.84 6.38 -8.84
N GLY A 111 16.42 7.40 -9.50
CA GLY A 111 17.59 7.22 -10.32
C GLY A 111 17.33 6.20 -11.44
N ASP A 112 18.17 5.17 -11.57
CA ASP A 112 18.01 4.11 -12.58
C ASP A 112 17.18 2.92 -12.08
N MET A 113 16.66 2.96 -10.87
CA MET A 113 15.91 1.86 -10.28
C MET A 113 14.41 2.02 -10.56
N GLU A 114 13.78 0.98 -11.13
CA GLU A 114 12.32 0.84 -11.09
C GLU A 114 11.88 0.64 -9.64
N VAL A 115 10.84 1.34 -9.21
CA VAL A 115 10.36 1.30 -7.83
C VAL A 115 8.85 1.17 -7.76
N VAL A 116 8.38 0.43 -6.75
CA VAL A 116 7.00 0.46 -6.24
C VAL A 116 7.09 0.95 -4.81
N LEU A 117 6.35 1.98 -4.48
CA LEU A 117 6.39 2.63 -3.19
C LEU A 117 4.99 2.77 -2.61
N ASP A 118 4.86 2.38 -1.36
CA ASP A 118 3.64 2.48 -0.55
C ASP A 118 3.88 3.47 0.59
N ILE A 119 2.97 4.43 0.77
CA ILE A 119 3.07 5.51 1.77
C ILE A 119 2.30 5.09 3.03
N LYS A 120 2.94 5.23 4.18
CA LYS A 120 2.33 4.90 5.48
C LYS A 120 2.56 6.02 6.49
N THR A 121 1.49 6.40 7.18
CA THR A 121 1.50 7.44 8.22
C THR A 121 1.55 6.83 9.63
N ILE A 122 2.44 5.86 9.83
CA ILE A 122 2.57 5.08 11.06
C ILE A 122 3.87 5.45 11.77
N GLY A 123 3.77 5.93 13.00
CA GLY A 123 4.94 6.35 13.79
C GLY A 123 5.82 5.20 14.26
N SER A 124 5.23 4.06 14.63
CA SER A 124 5.94 2.90 15.16
C SER A 124 5.41 1.60 14.54
N PRO A 125 5.86 1.22 13.34
CA PRO A 125 5.43 0.00 12.68
C PRO A 125 5.91 -1.23 13.46
N ASN A 126 5.01 -2.20 13.67
CA ASN A 126 5.32 -3.51 14.24
C ASN A 126 5.75 -4.51 13.14
N ARG A 127 6.10 -5.74 13.54
CA ARG A 127 6.51 -6.81 12.59
C ARG A 127 5.43 -7.08 11.54
N LEU A 128 4.15 -7.11 11.91
CA LEU A 128 3.07 -7.39 10.98
C LEU A 128 2.88 -6.24 9.98
N THR A 129 3.06 -5.00 10.40
CA THR A 129 3.09 -3.85 9.48
C THR A 129 4.16 -4.04 8.40
N TYR A 130 5.38 -4.46 8.79
CA TYR A 130 6.44 -4.73 7.81
C TYR A 130 6.09 -5.89 6.87
N VAL A 131 5.51 -6.97 7.39
CA VAL A 131 5.05 -8.09 6.54
C VAL A 131 4.01 -7.61 5.53
N LYS A 132 3.01 -6.85 5.98
CA LYS A 132 1.94 -6.35 5.11
C LYS A 132 2.48 -5.46 4.00
N VAL A 133 3.30 -4.47 4.30
CA VAL A 133 3.82 -3.55 3.26
C VAL A 133 4.73 -4.27 2.27
N CYS A 134 5.50 -5.28 2.71
CA CYS A 134 6.30 -6.11 1.80
C CYS A 134 5.43 -6.90 0.82
N ILE A 135 4.35 -7.53 1.31
CA ILE A 135 3.43 -8.29 0.46
C ILE A 135 2.64 -7.33 -0.44
N GLN A 136 2.18 -6.20 0.07
CA GLN A 136 1.43 -5.19 -0.67
C GLN A 136 2.22 -4.68 -1.88
N THR A 137 3.42 -4.18 -1.65
CA THR A 137 4.29 -3.66 -2.71
C THR A 137 4.68 -4.74 -3.72
N TYR A 138 4.89 -5.99 -3.25
CA TYR A 138 5.16 -7.11 -4.13
C TYR A 138 3.96 -7.43 -5.04
N LEU A 139 2.76 -7.53 -4.50
CA LEU A 139 1.55 -7.80 -5.28
C LEU A 139 1.30 -6.69 -6.32
N TYR A 140 1.51 -5.44 -5.96
CA TYR A 140 1.41 -4.34 -6.93
C TYR A 140 2.46 -4.46 -8.04
N SER A 141 3.70 -4.81 -7.70
CA SER A 141 4.75 -5.01 -8.70
C SER A 141 4.45 -6.11 -9.71
N MET A 142 3.75 -7.17 -9.27
CA MET A 142 3.30 -8.25 -10.15
C MET A 142 2.24 -7.77 -11.15
N CYS A 143 1.32 -6.90 -10.72
CA CYS A 143 0.33 -6.30 -11.61
C CYS A 143 0.96 -5.35 -12.65
N LEU A 144 2.01 -4.64 -12.26
CA LEU A 144 2.75 -3.72 -13.13
C LEU A 144 3.67 -4.45 -14.13
N GLY A 145 3.96 -5.72 -13.92
CA GLY A 145 4.84 -6.51 -14.78
C GLY A 145 6.31 -6.08 -14.73
N TYR A 146 6.73 -5.41 -13.67
CA TYR A 146 8.12 -5.01 -13.48
C TYR A 146 9.03 -6.24 -13.28
N ALA A 147 10.17 -6.25 -13.96
CA ALA A 147 11.05 -7.42 -13.96
C ALA A 147 11.83 -7.58 -12.65
N ASN A 148 12.32 -6.48 -12.09
CA ASN A 148 13.14 -6.48 -10.86
C ASN A 148 13.03 -5.15 -10.09
N PRO A 149 11.82 -4.73 -9.69
CA PRO A 149 11.65 -3.46 -9.03
C PRO A 149 12.22 -3.48 -7.61
N LYS A 150 12.61 -2.30 -7.12
CA LYS A 150 12.77 -2.06 -5.70
C LYS A 150 11.40 -1.83 -5.07
N LEU A 151 11.17 -2.49 -3.95
CA LEU A 151 9.92 -2.39 -3.20
C LEU A 151 10.16 -1.61 -1.92
N PHE A 152 9.53 -0.45 -1.82
CA PHE A 152 9.71 0.44 -0.69
C PHE A 152 8.39 0.73 0.03
N ALA A 153 8.48 0.90 1.35
CA ALA A 153 7.47 1.61 2.13
C ALA A 153 8.07 2.93 2.63
N LEU A 154 7.33 4.01 2.43
CA LEU A 154 7.70 5.33 2.92
C LEU A 154 6.90 5.63 4.19
N PHE A 155 7.55 5.52 5.34
CA PHE A 155 6.94 5.87 6.61
C PHE A 155 7.11 7.36 6.88
N LEU A 156 6.00 8.09 6.80
CA LEU A 156 5.91 9.50 7.19
C LEU A 156 5.55 9.59 8.66
N ARG A 157 6.19 10.49 9.40
CA ARG A 157 6.05 10.60 10.85
C ARG A 157 5.52 11.96 11.29
N LYS A 158 4.83 11.95 12.43
CA LYS A 158 4.28 13.14 13.07
C LYS A 158 5.33 14.20 13.46
N ASP A 159 6.59 13.81 13.60
CA ASP A 159 7.70 14.72 13.89
C ASP A 159 8.26 15.42 12.64
N GLY A 160 7.65 15.19 11.47
CA GLY A 160 8.09 15.75 10.20
C GLY A 160 9.28 15.03 9.59
N THR A 161 9.61 13.83 10.05
CA THR A 161 10.66 12.99 9.48
C THR A 161 10.08 11.86 8.66
N TYR A 162 10.87 11.31 7.73
CA TYR A 162 10.52 10.13 6.99
C TYR A 162 11.51 8.99 7.18
N ARG A 163 11.08 7.78 6.85
CA ARG A 163 11.94 6.60 6.72
C ARG A 163 11.59 5.85 5.45
N LEU A 164 12.52 5.77 4.52
CA LEU A 164 12.43 4.88 3.37
C LEU A 164 12.85 3.48 3.80
N PHE A 165 11.95 2.52 3.66
CA PHE A 165 12.10 1.15 4.13
C PHE A 165 12.20 0.19 2.94
N ASP A 166 13.30 -0.53 2.83
CA ASP A 166 13.52 -1.53 1.79
C ASP A 166 12.83 -2.85 2.18
N CYS A 167 11.72 -3.14 1.52
CA CYS A 167 10.89 -4.32 1.77
C CYS A 167 11.63 -5.62 1.44
N LEU A 168 12.36 -5.67 0.30
CA LEU A 168 13.07 -6.87 -0.12
C LEU A 168 14.20 -7.21 0.82
N LYS A 169 15.00 -6.20 1.20
CA LYS A 169 16.07 -6.38 2.17
C LYS A 169 15.56 -6.87 3.51
N TRP A 170 14.51 -6.20 4.04
CA TRP A 170 13.95 -6.60 5.33
C TRP A 170 13.37 -8.02 5.30
N TRP A 171 12.65 -8.36 4.21
CA TRP A 171 12.08 -9.70 4.06
C TRP A 171 13.14 -10.78 4.04
N HIS A 172 14.21 -10.58 3.24
CA HIS A 172 15.35 -11.49 3.19
C HIS A 172 16.00 -11.71 4.57
N ASP A 173 16.16 -10.62 5.34
CA ASP A 173 16.84 -10.69 6.64
C ASP A 173 15.96 -11.27 7.76
N ASN A 174 14.63 -11.31 7.61
CA ASN A 174 13.70 -11.63 8.70
C ASN A 174 12.75 -12.79 8.44
N MET A 175 12.63 -13.27 7.20
CA MET A 175 11.67 -14.31 6.82
C MET A 175 12.38 -15.51 6.18
N ASN A 176 11.95 -16.73 6.55
CA ASN A 176 12.52 -17.97 6.00
C ASN A 176 11.94 -18.31 4.62
N THR A 177 10.72 -17.87 4.33
CA THR A 177 10.05 -18.11 3.04
C THR A 177 10.30 -16.93 2.13
N PRO A 178 10.74 -17.11 0.88
CA PRO A 178 10.92 -16.02 -0.06
C PRO A 178 9.61 -15.26 -0.33
N LEU A 179 9.68 -13.94 -0.53
CA LEU A 179 8.48 -13.11 -0.73
C LEU A 179 7.69 -13.53 -1.97
N TRP A 180 8.38 -13.92 -3.06
CA TRP A 180 7.75 -14.43 -4.28
C TRP A 180 6.97 -15.74 -4.09
N ALA A 181 7.23 -16.49 -3.02
CA ALA A 181 6.44 -17.66 -2.66
C ALA A 181 5.34 -17.33 -1.65
N ALA A 182 5.62 -16.46 -0.67
CA ALA A 182 4.67 -16.14 0.41
C ALA A 182 3.46 -15.32 -0.09
N ALA A 183 3.68 -14.33 -0.95
CA ALA A 183 2.62 -13.44 -1.39
C ALA A 183 1.55 -14.16 -2.24
N PRO A 184 1.89 -14.99 -3.26
CA PRO A 184 0.89 -15.77 -4.00
C PRO A 184 0.13 -16.79 -3.12
N GLU A 185 0.79 -17.38 -2.14
CA GLU A 185 0.12 -18.32 -1.21
C GLU A 185 -0.94 -17.58 -0.35
N LEU A 186 -0.70 -16.33 0.02
CA LEU A 186 -1.72 -15.53 0.70
C LEU A 186 -2.94 -15.28 -0.18
N VAL A 187 -2.74 -14.99 -1.47
CA VAL A 187 -3.84 -14.83 -2.45
C VAL A 187 -4.66 -16.13 -2.55
N LYS A 188 -4.02 -17.28 -2.68
CA LYS A 188 -4.68 -18.59 -2.70
C LYS A 188 -5.46 -18.85 -1.41
N THR A 189 -4.88 -18.52 -0.27
CA THR A 189 -5.51 -18.65 1.05
C THR A 189 -6.77 -17.78 1.14
N TYR A 190 -6.73 -16.55 0.63
CA TYR A 190 -7.89 -15.68 0.55
C TYR A 190 -9.04 -16.36 -0.21
N TYR A 191 -8.77 -16.85 -1.42
CA TYR A 191 -9.79 -17.52 -2.23
C TYR A 191 -10.31 -18.81 -1.58
N PHE A 192 -9.46 -19.59 -0.95
CA PHE A 192 -9.88 -20.77 -0.19
C PHE A 192 -10.87 -20.38 0.93
N ILE A 193 -10.56 -19.36 1.74
CA ILE A 193 -11.45 -18.87 2.79
C ILE A 193 -12.77 -18.39 2.21
N GLN A 194 -12.76 -17.65 1.08
CA GLN A 194 -13.99 -17.20 0.45
C GLN A 194 -14.84 -18.36 -0.09
N SER A 195 -14.23 -19.45 -0.54
CA SER A 195 -14.96 -20.65 -1.00
C SER A 195 -15.71 -21.34 0.14
N LEU A 196 -15.13 -21.37 1.35
CA LEU A 196 -15.78 -21.93 2.54
C LEU A 196 -17.05 -21.12 2.90
N LYS A 197 -16.97 -19.77 2.84
CA LYS A 197 -18.12 -18.90 3.14
C LYS A 197 -19.29 -19.04 2.15
N LYS A 198 -19.03 -19.49 0.91
CA LYS A 198 -20.06 -19.71 -0.11
C LYS A 198 -20.77 -21.06 0.03
N GLY A 199 -20.17 -22.01 0.72
CA GLY A 199 -20.75 -23.34 0.96
C GLY A 199 -21.82 -23.39 2.07
N ASP A 200 -21.95 -22.32 2.85
CA ASP A 200 -22.90 -22.23 3.98
C ASP A 200 -24.24 -21.55 3.61
N LYS A 201 -24.58 -21.48 2.29
CA LYS A 201 -25.85 -20.88 1.80
C LYS A 201 -26.75 -21.90 1.14
#